data_8fb9a8e3bda70a3b5bae9085a97e38ef
#
_entry.id   8fb9a8e3bda70a3b5bae9085a97e38ef
#
_cell.length_a   1.000
_cell.length_b   1.000
_cell.length_c   1.000
_cell.angle_alpha   90.00
_cell.angle_beta   90.00
_cell.angle_gamma   90.00
#
_symmetry.space_group_name_H-M   'P 1'
#
loop_
_entity.id
_entity.type
_entity.pdbx_description
1 polymer ?
#
loop_
_entity_poly.entity_id
_entity_poly.type
_entity_poly.pdbx_seq_one_letter_code
_entity_poly.pdbx_strand_id
1 'polypeptide(L)'
;MKKFNLNRFWQVFKRLMLVRSSTTLYTFLGLAAATFFILLGFTSPFTMKPMTNGELFFGIIQAFESITMCFSIGYFFFVSNIMSDLQRRQERISEIMLPATNLEKFVARILYVSIGYLVLCIAALVVGDVLQQIVSMIIHQGGRASLTGVILRNIAHMEPSISWLFSLETMLVFNAFIVLGGVFFRKYAWIKSLIAGSVISSLLTGLLVAVAYYIDSQTDYEIYMPTGLGADIAGHVTLWAIVGIMYWLAYKIYARLQVINNRWFNV
;
A
#
# COMPACT_ATOMS: atom_id res chain seq x y z
N MET A 1 26.83 20.22 2.98
CA MET A 1 25.78 19.23 2.59
C MET A 1 25.40 19.50 1.14
N LYS A 2 25.46 18.48 0.25
CA LYS A 2 25.01 18.66 -1.14
C LYS A 2 23.49 18.85 -1.13
N LYS A 3 22.99 19.93 -1.77
CA LYS A 3 21.57 20.24 -1.90
C LYS A 3 20.88 19.17 -2.76
N PHE A 4 19.58 18.90 -2.49
CA PHE A 4 18.74 18.02 -3.31
C PHE A 4 18.68 18.52 -4.75
N ASN A 5 18.89 17.62 -5.72
CA ASN A 5 18.88 17.94 -7.14
C ASN A 5 17.93 16.99 -7.90
N LEU A 6 16.94 17.56 -8.57
CA LEU A 6 15.90 16.82 -9.26
C LEU A 6 16.44 15.92 -10.39
N ASN A 7 17.49 16.38 -11.11
CA ASN A 7 18.08 15.59 -12.18
C ASN A 7 18.79 14.35 -11.66
N ARG A 8 19.53 14.47 -10.55
CA ARG A 8 20.16 13.32 -9.89
C ARG A 8 19.12 12.37 -9.33
N PHE A 9 18.08 12.90 -8.68
CA PHE A 9 16.95 12.11 -8.21
C PHE A 9 16.32 11.28 -9.32
N TRP A 10 16.04 11.90 -10.48
CA TRP A 10 15.45 11.21 -11.62
C TRP A 10 16.35 10.10 -12.19
N GLN A 11 17.66 10.31 -12.23
CA GLN A 11 18.62 9.28 -12.65
C GLN A 11 18.64 8.09 -11.67
N VAL A 12 18.60 8.36 -10.35
CA VAL A 12 18.51 7.31 -9.32
C VAL A 12 17.20 6.54 -9.45
N PHE A 13 16.09 7.23 -9.67
CA PHE A 13 14.78 6.62 -9.86
C PHE A 13 14.72 5.72 -11.10
N LYS A 14 15.22 6.20 -12.25
CA LYS A 14 15.34 5.39 -13.48
C LYS A 14 16.19 4.13 -13.27
N ARG A 15 17.33 4.29 -12.60
CA ARG A 15 18.19 3.14 -12.28
C ARG A 15 17.45 2.13 -11.42
N LEU A 16 16.73 2.57 -10.40
CA LEU A 16 15.95 1.70 -9.52
C LEU A 16 14.88 0.93 -10.30
N MET A 17 14.16 1.59 -11.21
CA MET A 17 13.18 0.96 -12.09
C MET A 17 13.82 -0.12 -12.97
N LEU A 18 15.01 0.13 -13.53
CA LEU A 18 15.72 -0.84 -14.36
C LEU A 18 16.21 -2.05 -13.55
N VAL A 19 16.81 -1.81 -12.40
CA VAL A 19 17.30 -2.88 -11.50
C VAL A 19 16.16 -3.78 -11.03
N ARG A 20 14.99 -3.21 -10.78
CA ARG A 20 13.80 -3.93 -10.31
C ARG A 20 12.79 -4.28 -11.41
N SER A 21 13.13 -4.12 -12.68
CA SER A 21 12.22 -4.33 -13.81
C SER A 21 11.58 -5.71 -13.81
N SER A 22 12.34 -6.77 -13.54
CA SER A 22 11.80 -8.14 -13.44
C SER A 22 10.78 -8.28 -12.32
N THR A 23 11.07 -7.73 -11.13
CA THR A 23 10.13 -7.75 -10.01
C THR A 23 8.85 -6.98 -10.35
N THR A 24 8.98 -5.81 -10.97
CA THR A 24 7.85 -4.98 -11.42
C THR A 24 6.98 -5.75 -12.42
N LEU A 25 7.61 -6.40 -13.42
CA LEU A 25 6.92 -7.17 -14.44
C LEU A 25 6.16 -8.37 -13.84
N TYR A 26 6.81 -9.16 -12.99
CA TYR A 26 6.15 -10.30 -12.35
C TYR A 26 5.01 -9.86 -11.41
N THR A 27 5.18 -8.77 -10.68
CA THR A 27 4.12 -8.20 -9.86
C THR A 27 2.94 -7.76 -10.71
N PHE A 28 3.20 -7.03 -11.80
CA PHE A 28 2.16 -6.60 -12.75
C PHE A 28 1.40 -7.80 -13.34
N LEU A 29 2.10 -8.81 -13.85
CA LEU A 29 1.48 -10.01 -14.42
C LEU A 29 0.66 -10.78 -13.38
N GLY A 30 1.18 -10.91 -12.15
CA GLY A 30 0.46 -11.54 -11.05
C GLY A 30 -0.84 -10.81 -10.68
N LEU A 31 -0.78 -9.47 -10.57
CA LEU A 31 -1.95 -8.65 -10.27
C LEU A 31 -2.97 -8.67 -11.42
N ALA A 32 -2.52 -8.59 -12.67
CA ALA A 32 -3.39 -8.66 -13.85
C ALA A 32 -4.07 -10.03 -13.96
N ALA A 33 -3.33 -11.12 -13.73
CA ALA A 33 -3.90 -12.46 -13.70
C ALA A 33 -4.91 -12.62 -12.56
N ALA A 34 -4.60 -12.14 -11.35
CA ALA A 34 -5.51 -12.19 -10.21
C ALA A 34 -6.81 -11.43 -10.52
N THR A 35 -6.71 -10.21 -11.06
CA THR A 35 -7.87 -9.41 -11.47
C THR A 35 -8.71 -10.15 -12.51
N PHE A 36 -8.06 -10.69 -13.55
CA PHE A 36 -8.73 -11.45 -14.59
C PHE A 36 -9.51 -12.65 -14.05
N PHE A 37 -8.87 -13.51 -13.23
CA PHE A 37 -9.53 -14.70 -12.69
C PHE A 37 -10.62 -14.38 -11.67
N ILE A 38 -10.45 -13.35 -10.83
CA ILE A 38 -11.49 -12.90 -9.91
C ILE A 38 -12.70 -12.40 -10.70
N LEU A 39 -12.51 -11.56 -11.70
CA LEU A 39 -13.60 -11.07 -12.54
C LEU A 39 -14.31 -12.21 -13.29
N LEU A 40 -13.58 -13.16 -13.84
CA LEU A 40 -14.17 -14.36 -14.47
C LEU A 40 -15.02 -15.17 -13.47
N GLY A 41 -14.56 -15.32 -12.24
CA GLY A 41 -15.30 -16.04 -11.20
C GLY A 41 -16.65 -15.40 -10.89
N PHE A 42 -16.66 -14.09 -10.70
CA PHE A 42 -17.88 -13.36 -10.32
C PHE A 42 -18.81 -13.02 -11.49
N THR A 43 -18.30 -12.84 -12.70
CA THR A 43 -19.14 -12.61 -13.89
C THR A 43 -19.62 -13.91 -14.54
N SER A 44 -19.06 -15.05 -14.11
CA SER A 44 -19.47 -16.42 -14.50
C SER A 44 -19.82 -16.58 -16.00
N PRO A 45 -18.93 -16.23 -16.95
CA PRO A 45 -19.23 -16.30 -18.39
C PRO A 45 -19.47 -17.74 -18.88
N PHE A 46 -19.13 -18.74 -18.07
CA PHE A 46 -19.27 -20.16 -18.39
C PHE A 46 -20.61 -20.76 -17.92
N THR A 47 -21.47 -19.97 -17.22
CA THR A 47 -22.79 -20.46 -16.80
C THR A 47 -23.77 -20.38 -17.96
N MET A 48 -24.57 -21.44 -18.14
CA MET A 48 -25.59 -21.51 -19.22
C MET A 48 -26.79 -20.57 -19.00
N LYS A 49 -26.91 -19.95 -17.84
CA LYS A 49 -28.01 -19.03 -17.54
C LYS A 49 -27.54 -17.57 -17.75
N PRO A 50 -28.27 -16.77 -18.53
CA PRO A 50 -27.99 -15.35 -18.63
C PRO A 50 -28.20 -14.70 -17.25
N MET A 51 -27.20 -13.99 -16.76
CA MET A 51 -27.30 -13.23 -15.52
C MET A 51 -28.21 -12.01 -15.72
N THR A 52 -29.03 -11.74 -14.74
CA THR A 52 -29.81 -10.49 -14.72
C THR A 52 -28.89 -9.29 -14.45
N ASN A 53 -29.27 -8.09 -14.86
CA ASN A 53 -28.49 -6.89 -14.65
C ASN A 53 -28.17 -6.65 -13.16
N GLY A 54 -29.06 -7.04 -12.24
CA GLY A 54 -28.85 -6.95 -10.80
C GLY A 54 -27.78 -7.91 -10.28
N GLU A 55 -27.80 -9.16 -10.74
CA GLU A 55 -26.82 -10.18 -10.37
C GLU A 55 -25.42 -9.79 -10.88
N LEU A 56 -25.34 -9.24 -12.09
CA LEU A 56 -24.09 -8.73 -12.64
C LEU A 56 -23.51 -7.57 -11.83
N PHE A 57 -24.35 -6.61 -11.47
CA PHE A 57 -23.91 -5.47 -10.67
C PHE A 57 -23.40 -5.91 -9.29
N PHE A 58 -24.11 -6.84 -8.64
CA PHE A 58 -23.69 -7.41 -7.37
C PHE A 58 -22.38 -8.21 -7.50
N GLY A 59 -22.24 -9.01 -8.55
CA GLY A 59 -21.02 -9.76 -8.85
C GLY A 59 -19.81 -8.85 -9.06
N ILE A 60 -20.00 -7.70 -9.72
CA ILE A 60 -18.91 -6.72 -9.93
C ILE A 60 -18.49 -6.06 -8.61
N ILE A 61 -19.43 -5.75 -7.72
CA ILE A 61 -19.10 -5.18 -6.40
C ILE A 61 -18.27 -6.19 -5.59
N GLN A 62 -18.69 -7.44 -5.52
CA GLN A 62 -17.96 -8.51 -4.82
C GLN A 62 -16.58 -8.76 -5.45
N ALA A 63 -16.48 -8.71 -6.78
CA ALA A 63 -15.20 -8.80 -7.48
C ALA A 63 -14.29 -7.64 -7.08
N PHE A 64 -14.81 -6.40 -7.03
CA PHE A 64 -14.04 -5.22 -6.62
C PHE A 64 -13.50 -5.34 -5.19
N GLU A 65 -14.30 -5.79 -4.24
CA GLU A 65 -13.87 -6.03 -2.86
C GLU A 65 -12.74 -7.08 -2.81
N SER A 66 -12.90 -8.20 -3.53
CA SER A 66 -11.91 -9.27 -3.60
C SER A 66 -10.60 -8.81 -4.26
N ILE A 67 -10.67 -8.02 -5.32
CA ILE A 67 -9.51 -7.44 -6.01
C ILE A 67 -8.81 -6.44 -5.08
N THR A 68 -9.57 -5.60 -4.39
CA THR A 68 -9.01 -4.61 -3.44
C THR A 68 -8.28 -5.30 -2.29
N MET A 69 -8.83 -6.40 -1.76
CA MET A 69 -8.16 -7.21 -0.74
C MET A 69 -6.86 -7.81 -1.28
N CYS A 70 -6.88 -8.40 -2.48
CA CYS A 70 -5.69 -8.95 -3.13
C CYS A 70 -4.61 -7.88 -3.36
N PHE A 71 -5.01 -6.70 -3.84
CA PHE A 71 -4.10 -5.58 -4.06
C PHE A 71 -3.53 -5.03 -2.75
N SER A 72 -4.32 -4.98 -1.68
CA SER A 72 -3.85 -4.54 -0.35
C SER A 72 -2.80 -5.49 0.23
N ILE A 73 -3.01 -6.80 0.10
CA ILE A 73 -2.04 -7.80 0.50
C ILE A 73 -0.76 -7.67 -0.35
N GLY A 74 -0.89 -7.56 -1.67
CA GLY A 74 0.23 -7.32 -2.58
C GLY A 74 1.01 -6.05 -2.26
N TYR A 75 0.30 -4.96 -1.90
CA TYR A 75 0.89 -3.71 -1.46
C TYR A 75 1.77 -3.89 -0.23
N PHE A 76 1.26 -4.59 0.77
CA PHE A 76 2.02 -4.89 1.99
C PHE A 76 3.33 -5.62 1.66
N PHE A 77 3.27 -6.65 0.82
CA PHE A 77 4.47 -7.40 0.41
C PHE A 77 5.43 -6.54 -0.41
N PHE A 78 4.92 -5.77 -1.36
CA PHE A 78 5.76 -4.96 -2.25
C PHE A 78 6.49 -3.85 -1.49
N VAL A 79 5.78 -3.12 -0.61
CA VAL A 79 6.34 -2.03 0.19
C VAL A 79 7.30 -2.57 1.25
N SER A 80 6.99 -3.69 1.93
CA SER A 80 7.88 -4.30 2.92
C SER A 80 9.23 -4.70 2.33
N ASN A 81 9.26 -5.00 1.04
CA ASN A 81 10.46 -5.37 0.31
C ASN A 81 11.26 -4.18 -0.26
N ILE A 82 11.08 -2.97 0.31
CA ILE A 82 11.76 -1.74 -0.13
C ILE A 82 13.30 -1.88 -0.17
N MET A 83 13.88 -2.70 0.72
CA MET A 83 15.33 -2.93 0.84
C MET A 83 15.78 -4.29 0.32
N SER A 84 14.93 -5.04 -0.39
CA SER A 84 15.22 -6.42 -0.82
C SER A 84 16.43 -6.53 -1.75
N ASP A 85 16.64 -5.54 -2.61
CA ASP A 85 17.80 -5.43 -3.51
C ASP A 85 19.11 -5.17 -2.75
N LEU A 86 19.06 -4.61 -1.55
CA LEU A 86 20.24 -4.31 -0.73
C LEU A 86 20.64 -5.45 0.24
N GLN A 87 20.05 -6.62 0.09
CA GLN A 87 20.42 -7.77 0.93
C GLN A 87 21.82 -8.31 0.60
N ARG A 88 22.25 -8.21 -0.67
CA ARG A 88 23.59 -8.62 -1.13
C ARG A 88 24.60 -7.51 -0.87
N ARG A 89 25.83 -7.92 -0.45
CA ARG A 89 26.92 -6.97 -0.15
C ARG A 89 27.28 -6.10 -1.36
N GLN A 90 27.36 -6.68 -2.53
CA GLN A 90 27.73 -5.96 -3.77
C GLN A 90 26.71 -4.86 -4.12
N GLU A 91 25.43 -5.14 -3.96
CA GLU A 91 24.36 -4.16 -4.26
C GLU A 91 24.37 -3.00 -3.25
N ARG A 92 24.70 -3.27 -1.98
CA ARG A 92 24.89 -2.21 -0.98
C ARG A 92 26.08 -1.31 -1.30
N ILE A 93 27.21 -1.89 -1.71
CA ILE A 93 28.38 -1.12 -2.13
C ILE A 93 28.00 -0.22 -3.30
N SER A 94 27.32 -0.75 -4.32
CA SER A 94 26.90 0.01 -5.48
C SER A 94 25.90 1.14 -5.13
N GLU A 95 25.02 0.93 -4.14
CA GLU A 95 24.11 1.96 -3.65
C GLU A 95 24.83 3.09 -2.89
N ILE A 96 25.78 2.73 -2.03
CA ILE A 96 26.57 3.72 -1.26
C ILE A 96 27.42 4.57 -2.20
N MET A 97 28.02 3.95 -3.22
CA MET A 97 28.89 4.64 -4.20
C MET A 97 28.13 5.55 -5.18
N LEU A 98 26.81 5.48 -5.25
CA LEU A 98 26.04 6.36 -6.13
C LEU A 98 26.26 7.84 -5.77
N PRO A 99 26.57 8.71 -6.77
CA PRO A 99 26.82 10.14 -6.56
C PRO A 99 25.54 10.94 -6.30
N ALA A 100 24.70 10.47 -5.40
CA ALA A 100 23.44 11.08 -4.99
C ALA A 100 23.37 11.18 -3.46
N THR A 101 22.57 12.10 -2.94
CA THR A 101 22.37 12.23 -1.50
C THR A 101 21.52 11.08 -0.96
N ASN A 102 21.68 10.73 0.32
CA ASN A 102 20.87 9.69 0.96
C ASN A 102 19.39 10.01 0.90
N LEU A 103 19.03 11.31 0.95
CA LEU A 103 17.64 11.75 0.81
C LEU A 103 17.08 11.46 -0.60
N GLU A 104 17.84 11.77 -1.66
CA GLU A 104 17.43 11.49 -3.05
C GLU A 104 17.20 9.99 -3.27
N LYS A 105 18.09 9.15 -2.76
CA LYS A 105 17.98 7.68 -2.84
C LYS A 105 16.77 7.16 -2.07
N PHE A 106 16.56 7.64 -0.85
CA PHE A 106 15.47 7.21 0.01
C PHE A 106 14.09 7.60 -0.56
N VAL A 107 13.95 8.86 -0.99
CA VAL A 107 12.71 9.34 -1.62
C VAL A 107 12.41 8.57 -2.92
N ALA A 108 13.43 8.28 -3.75
CA ALA A 108 13.25 7.48 -4.94
C ALA A 108 12.72 6.06 -4.63
N ARG A 109 13.21 5.43 -3.55
CA ARG A 109 12.72 4.11 -3.11
C ARG A 109 11.28 4.17 -2.61
N ILE A 110 10.93 5.15 -1.80
CA ILE A 110 9.54 5.32 -1.33
C ILE A 110 8.59 5.54 -2.51
N LEU A 111 8.92 6.44 -3.42
CA LEU A 111 8.11 6.70 -4.61
C LEU A 111 7.92 5.44 -5.46
N TYR A 112 8.98 4.68 -5.65
CA TYR A 112 8.92 3.43 -6.40
C TYR A 112 7.99 2.39 -5.75
N VAL A 113 8.13 2.16 -4.44
CA VAL A 113 7.33 1.10 -3.78
C VAL A 113 5.90 1.53 -3.48
N SER A 114 5.65 2.82 -3.22
CA SER A 114 4.31 3.32 -2.87
C SER A 114 3.53 3.75 -4.10
N ILE A 115 4.00 4.79 -4.81
CA ILE A 115 3.30 5.31 -5.99
C ILE A 115 3.47 4.36 -7.17
N GLY A 116 4.67 3.79 -7.38
CA GLY A 116 4.90 2.82 -8.43
C GLY A 116 3.97 1.62 -8.36
N TYR A 117 3.75 1.06 -7.16
CA TYR A 117 2.81 -0.04 -6.97
C TYR A 117 1.36 0.37 -7.26
N LEU A 118 0.91 1.55 -6.85
CA LEU A 118 -0.44 2.04 -7.18
C LEU A 118 -0.66 2.14 -8.69
N VAL A 119 0.34 2.63 -9.42
CA VAL A 119 0.30 2.67 -10.89
C VAL A 119 0.19 1.26 -11.46
N LEU A 120 0.93 0.30 -10.91
CA LEU A 120 0.83 -1.11 -11.33
C LEU A 120 -0.56 -1.69 -11.06
N CYS A 121 -1.17 -1.39 -9.91
CA CYS A 121 -2.54 -1.82 -9.58
C CYS A 121 -3.56 -1.28 -10.59
N ILE A 122 -3.49 0.01 -10.92
CA ILE A 122 -4.39 0.62 -11.90
C ILE A 122 -4.21 -0.04 -13.28
N ALA A 123 -2.96 -0.20 -13.74
CA ALA A 123 -2.67 -0.84 -15.00
C ALA A 123 -3.13 -2.31 -15.04
N ALA A 124 -2.90 -3.06 -13.96
CA ALA A 124 -3.31 -4.46 -13.82
C ALA A 124 -4.83 -4.62 -13.80
N LEU A 125 -5.54 -3.69 -13.14
CA LEU A 125 -7.00 -3.66 -13.11
C LEU A 125 -7.57 -3.45 -14.51
N VAL A 126 -7.06 -2.45 -15.24
CA VAL A 126 -7.51 -2.17 -16.62
C VAL A 126 -7.24 -3.36 -17.55
N VAL A 127 -6.05 -3.94 -17.49
CA VAL A 127 -5.69 -5.10 -18.34
C VAL A 127 -6.53 -6.32 -17.98
N GLY A 128 -6.71 -6.62 -16.69
CA GLY A 128 -7.53 -7.74 -16.24
C GLY A 128 -9.01 -7.61 -16.64
N ASP A 129 -9.57 -6.40 -16.54
CA ASP A 129 -10.95 -6.10 -16.95
C ASP A 129 -11.13 -6.25 -18.48
N VAL A 130 -10.19 -5.72 -19.28
CA VAL A 130 -10.22 -5.86 -20.74
C VAL A 130 -10.13 -7.34 -21.16
N LEU A 131 -9.24 -8.10 -20.56
CA LEU A 131 -9.12 -9.55 -20.84
C LEU A 131 -10.40 -10.30 -20.50
N GLN A 132 -11.03 -10.00 -19.36
CA GLN A 132 -12.30 -10.60 -18.97
C GLN A 132 -13.41 -10.27 -19.99
N GLN A 133 -13.49 -9.02 -20.46
CA GLN A 133 -14.48 -8.62 -21.45
C GLN A 133 -14.26 -9.33 -22.80
N ILE A 134 -13.02 -9.50 -23.25
CA ILE A 134 -12.70 -10.26 -24.47
C ILE A 134 -13.20 -11.70 -24.35
N VAL A 135 -12.93 -12.36 -23.22
CA VAL A 135 -13.40 -13.74 -22.97
C VAL A 135 -14.95 -13.80 -22.99
N SER A 136 -15.62 -12.87 -22.31
CA SER A 136 -17.10 -12.79 -22.31
C SER A 136 -17.67 -12.56 -23.69
N MET A 137 -17.01 -11.79 -24.55
CA MET A 137 -17.41 -11.57 -25.95
C MET A 137 -17.26 -12.83 -26.80
N ILE A 138 -16.19 -13.60 -26.62
CA ILE A 138 -15.92 -14.83 -27.39
C ILE A 138 -16.94 -15.92 -27.03
N ILE A 139 -17.28 -16.05 -25.75
CA ILE A 139 -18.19 -17.09 -25.27
C ILE A 139 -19.64 -16.74 -25.55
N HIS A 140 -19.96 -15.47 -25.87
CA HIS A 140 -21.30 -14.92 -26.08
C HIS A 140 -22.27 -15.12 -24.90
N GLN A 141 -21.76 -15.51 -23.74
CA GLN A 141 -22.52 -15.73 -22.50
C GLN A 141 -21.89 -14.93 -21.36
N GLY A 142 -22.69 -14.59 -20.39
CA GLY A 142 -22.25 -13.83 -19.20
C GLY A 142 -22.40 -12.32 -19.34
N GLY A 143 -22.08 -11.64 -18.25
CA GLY A 143 -22.27 -10.20 -18.14
C GLY A 143 -21.22 -9.39 -18.85
N ARG A 144 -21.67 -8.49 -19.70
CA ARG A 144 -20.80 -7.49 -20.36
C ARG A 144 -20.59 -6.25 -19.50
N ALA A 145 -20.34 -6.44 -18.21
CA ALA A 145 -20.14 -5.32 -17.31
C ALA A 145 -18.65 -5.07 -17.12
N SER A 146 -18.23 -3.82 -17.29
CA SER A 146 -16.87 -3.37 -17.08
C SER A 146 -16.71 -2.84 -15.67
N LEU A 147 -15.81 -3.45 -14.90
CA LEU A 147 -15.42 -2.95 -13.57
C LEU A 147 -14.82 -1.54 -13.67
N THR A 148 -13.92 -1.34 -14.63
CA THR A 148 -13.29 -0.03 -14.89
C THR A 148 -14.34 1.04 -15.20
N GLY A 149 -15.35 0.70 -15.99
CA GLY A 149 -16.46 1.59 -16.31
C GLY A 149 -17.31 1.96 -15.09
N VAL A 150 -17.57 1.02 -14.18
CA VAL A 150 -18.29 1.26 -12.93
C VAL A 150 -17.49 2.18 -12.01
N ILE A 151 -16.18 1.93 -11.85
CA ILE A 151 -15.28 2.76 -11.03
C ILE A 151 -15.26 4.20 -11.55
N LEU A 152 -15.08 4.40 -12.87
CA LEU A 152 -15.01 5.73 -13.47
C LEU A 152 -16.34 6.51 -13.27
N ARG A 153 -17.48 5.85 -13.40
CA ARG A 153 -18.79 6.48 -13.11
C ARG A 153 -18.90 6.89 -11.65
N ASN A 154 -18.51 6.02 -10.73
CA ASN A 154 -18.59 6.33 -9.30
C ASN A 154 -17.67 7.49 -8.93
N ILE A 155 -16.45 7.55 -9.47
CA ILE A 155 -15.52 8.67 -9.25
C ILE A 155 -16.10 9.98 -9.78
N ALA A 156 -16.77 9.96 -10.94
CA ALA A 156 -17.37 11.15 -11.52
C ALA A 156 -18.53 11.74 -10.69
N HIS A 157 -19.18 10.92 -9.86
CA HIS A 157 -20.28 11.31 -8.98
C HIS A 157 -19.87 11.46 -7.51
N MET A 158 -18.59 11.31 -7.20
CA MET A 158 -18.12 11.46 -5.82
C MET A 158 -18.03 12.92 -5.40
N GLU A 159 -18.76 13.27 -4.35
CA GLU A 159 -18.60 14.57 -3.70
C GLU A 159 -17.39 14.53 -2.74
N PRO A 160 -16.52 15.54 -2.76
CA PRO A 160 -15.42 15.63 -1.83
C PRO A 160 -15.95 15.81 -0.40
N SER A 161 -15.69 14.86 0.46
CA SER A 161 -16.07 14.91 1.88
C SER A 161 -14.84 14.86 2.78
N ILE A 162 -14.96 15.39 4.01
CA ILE A 162 -13.88 15.35 5.02
C ILE A 162 -13.44 13.91 5.32
N SER A 163 -14.33 12.93 5.20
CA SER A 163 -14.02 11.51 5.38
C SER A 163 -12.96 10.97 4.38
N TRP A 164 -12.83 11.60 3.23
CA TRP A 164 -11.79 11.28 2.25
C TRP A 164 -10.39 11.61 2.73
N LEU A 165 -10.22 12.77 3.35
CA LEU A 165 -8.94 13.19 3.94
C LEU A 165 -8.50 12.19 5.01
N PHE A 166 -9.41 11.81 5.89
CA PHE A 166 -9.13 10.82 6.93
C PHE A 166 -8.71 9.46 6.36
N SER A 167 -9.37 9.02 5.28
CA SER A 167 -9.01 7.76 4.60
C SER A 167 -7.61 7.83 3.96
N LEU A 168 -7.26 8.94 3.31
CA LEU A 168 -5.93 9.16 2.74
C LEU A 168 -4.84 9.20 3.82
N GLU A 169 -5.10 9.88 4.94
CA GLU A 169 -4.17 9.95 6.07
C GLU A 169 -3.94 8.58 6.70
N THR A 170 -5.00 7.80 6.91
CA THR A 170 -4.90 6.43 7.41
C THR A 170 -4.07 5.55 6.47
N MET A 171 -4.26 5.68 5.16
CA MET A 171 -3.45 4.99 4.16
C MET A 171 -1.98 5.41 4.22
N LEU A 172 -1.69 6.70 4.46
CA LEU A 172 -0.32 7.19 4.63
C LEU A 172 0.33 6.69 5.92
N VAL A 173 -0.41 6.63 7.04
CA VAL A 173 0.08 6.02 8.29
C VAL A 173 0.45 4.56 8.07
N PHE A 174 -0.41 3.80 7.41
CA PHE A 174 -0.17 2.39 7.08
C PHE A 174 1.05 2.23 6.17
N ASN A 175 1.18 3.06 5.13
CA ASN A 175 2.36 3.08 4.27
C ASN A 175 3.64 3.39 5.06
N ALA A 176 3.64 4.44 5.89
CA ALA A 176 4.80 4.85 6.69
C ALA A 176 5.24 3.73 7.64
N PHE A 177 4.29 3.01 8.25
CA PHE A 177 4.55 1.86 9.12
C PHE A 177 5.22 0.72 8.35
N ILE A 178 4.70 0.35 7.17
CA ILE A 178 5.28 -0.73 6.36
C ILE A 178 6.67 -0.35 5.84
N VAL A 179 6.86 0.90 5.41
CA VAL A 179 8.17 1.42 4.98
C VAL A 179 9.18 1.35 6.12
N LEU A 180 8.78 1.79 7.34
CA LEU A 180 9.64 1.71 8.52
C LEU A 180 10.05 0.26 8.80
N GLY A 181 9.10 -0.67 8.82
CA GLY A 181 9.38 -2.09 9.01
C GLY A 181 10.27 -2.68 7.92
N GLY A 182 10.02 -2.33 6.64
CA GLY A 182 10.80 -2.77 5.49
C GLY A 182 12.24 -2.26 5.49
N VAL A 183 12.48 -1.06 6.06
CA VAL A 183 13.82 -0.50 6.24
C VAL A 183 14.52 -1.05 7.47
N PHE A 184 13.78 -1.27 8.56
CA PHE A 184 14.34 -1.74 9.84
C PHE A 184 14.77 -3.21 9.78
N PHE A 185 13.89 -4.09 9.25
CA PHE A 185 14.16 -5.53 9.18
C PHE A 185 14.91 -5.90 7.90
N ARG A 186 16.02 -6.65 8.03
CA ARG A 186 16.86 -7.04 6.89
C ARG A 186 16.32 -8.24 6.10
N LYS A 187 15.93 -9.33 6.78
CA LYS A 187 15.41 -10.55 6.16
C LYS A 187 13.99 -10.80 6.62
N TYR A 188 13.15 -11.26 5.69
CA TYR A 188 11.73 -11.52 5.96
C TYR A 188 11.02 -10.32 6.57
N ALA A 189 11.32 -9.12 6.03
CA ALA A 189 10.82 -7.86 6.56
C ALA A 189 9.29 -7.86 6.69
N TRP A 190 8.58 -8.42 5.73
CA TRP A 190 7.12 -8.50 5.73
C TRP A 190 6.56 -9.29 6.93
N ILE A 191 7.12 -10.49 7.26
CA ILE A 191 6.66 -11.27 8.42
C ILE A 191 6.93 -10.51 9.72
N LYS A 192 8.16 -9.99 9.86
CA LYS A 192 8.57 -9.28 11.07
C LYS A 192 7.78 -8.00 11.27
N SER A 193 7.50 -7.25 10.21
CA SER A 193 6.67 -6.04 10.26
C SER A 193 5.24 -6.38 10.64
N LEU A 194 4.68 -7.49 10.12
CA LEU A 194 3.34 -7.94 10.46
C LEU A 194 3.26 -8.34 11.95
N ILE A 195 4.22 -9.14 12.44
CA ILE A 195 4.27 -9.54 13.85
C ILE A 195 4.45 -8.32 14.75
N ALA A 196 5.41 -7.43 14.41
CA ALA A 196 5.63 -6.20 15.18
C ALA A 196 4.36 -5.33 15.21
N GLY A 197 3.69 -5.17 14.07
CA GLY A 197 2.44 -4.43 13.97
C GLY A 197 1.31 -5.02 14.80
N SER A 198 1.13 -6.34 14.74
CA SER A 198 0.10 -7.03 15.54
C SER A 198 0.36 -6.90 17.04
N VAL A 199 1.62 -7.05 17.46
CA VAL A 199 1.99 -6.88 18.88
C VAL A 199 1.77 -5.44 19.35
N ILE A 200 2.25 -4.45 18.59
CA ILE A 200 2.07 -3.03 18.92
C ILE A 200 0.57 -2.68 18.98
N SER A 201 -0.20 -3.09 17.97
CA SER A 201 -1.64 -2.86 17.92
C SER A 201 -2.37 -3.49 19.10
N SER A 202 -2.07 -4.75 19.44
CA SER A 202 -2.67 -5.45 20.58
C SER A 202 -2.33 -4.77 21.90
N LEU A 203 -1.09 -4.33 22.09
CA LEU A 203 -0.67 -3.61 23.30
C LEU A 203 -1.37 -2.25 23.43
N LEU A 204 -1.45 -1.48 22.34
CA LEU A 204 -2.14 -0.19 22.34
C LEU A 204 -3.64 -0.36 22.61
N THR A 205 -4.28 -1.30 21.94
CA THR A 205 -5.71 -1.59 22.17
C THR A 205 -5.95 -2.07 23.59
N GLY A 206 -5.13 -2.97 24.12
CA GLY A 206 -5.22 -3.46 25.49
C GLY A 206 -5.06 -2.33 26.51
N LEU A 207 -4.12 -1.42 26.28
CA LEU A 207 -3.91 -0.26 27.16
C LEU A 207 -5.11 0.70 27.11
N LEU A 208 -5.62 0.99 25.92
CA LEU A 208 -6.81 1.85 25.77
C LEU A 208 -8.04 1.25 26.46
N VAL A 209 -8.27 -0.05 26.28
CA VAL A 209 -9.38 -0.75 26.96
C VAL A 209 -9.19 -0.75 28.47
N ALA A 210 -7.98 -0.99 28.97
CA ALA A 210 -7.69 -0.96 30.40
C ALA A 210 -7.93 0.44 31.01
N VAL A 211 -7.50 1.50 30.33
CA VAL A 211 -7.73 2.89 30.77
C VAL A 211 -9.23 3.22 30.74
N ALA A 212 -9.92 2.84 29.66
CA ALA A 212 -11.37 3.06 29.55
C ALA A 212 -12.12 2.33 30.68
N TYR A 213 -11.80 1.07 30.94
CA TYR A 213 -12.38 0.27 32.02
C TYR A 213 -12.09 0.88 33.41
N TYR A 214 -10.85 1.36 33.61
CA TYR A 214 -10.50 2.02 34.88
C TYR A 214 -11.31 3.30 35.12
N ILE A 215 -11.46 4.14 34.10
CA ILE A 215 -12.28 5.36 34.19
C ILE A 215 -13.73 5.02 34.47
N ASP A 216 -14.32 4.08 33.74
CA ASP A 216 -15.71 3.67 33.90
C ASP A 216 -16.00 3.03 35.26
N SER A 217 -15.06 2.20 35.81
CA SER A 217 -15.29 1.45 37.04
C SER A 217 -14.89 2.20 38.31
N GLN A 218 -13.98 3.16 38.25
CA GLN A 218 -13.39 3.84 39.42
C GLN A 218 -13.72 5.32 39.51
N THR A 219 -14.36 5.89 38.49
CA THR A 219 -14.71 7.31 38.44
C THR A 219 -16.14 7.50 37.94
N ASP A 220 -16.76 8.59 38.33
CA ASP A 220 -18.08 9.01 37.81
C ASP A 220 -17.97 9.78 36.47
N TYR A 221 -16.81 9.72 35.80
CA TYR A 221 -16.58 10.37 34.51
C TYR A 221 -17.09 9.52 33.36
N GLU A 222 -17.99 10.05 32.59
CA GLU A 222 -18.40 9.46 31.32
C GLU A 222 -17.36 9.79 30.23
N ILE A 223 -16.97 8.77 29.46
CA ILE A 223 -16.02 8.93 28.35
C ILE A 223 -16.80 9.40 27.11
N TYR A 224 -16.72 10.68 26.80
CA TYR A 224 -17.25 11.22 25.57
C TYR A 224 -16.17 11.32 24.49
N MET A 225 -16.49 10.86 23.30
CA MET A 225 -15.63 11.17 22.15
C MET A 225 -15.71 12.67 21.87
N PRO A 226 -14.56 13.37 21.82
CA PRO A 226 -14.59 14.79 21.50
C PRO A 226 -15.16 14.98 20.10
N THR A 227 -16.18 15.81 20.00
CA THR A 227 -16.85 16.16 18.74
C THR A 227 -16.61 17.63 18.41
N GLY A 228 -16.55 17.95 17.12
CA GLY A 228 -16.43 19.33 16.63
C GLY A 228 -15.10 19.60 15.93
N LEU A 229 -15.05 20.75 15.29
CA LEU A 229 -13.95 21.17 14.39
C LEU A 229 -12.55 21.13 15.05
N GLY A 230 -12.47 21.44 16.35
CA GLY A 230 -11.21 21.37 17.11
C GLY A 230 -10.70 19.95 17.29
N ALA A 231 -11.59 18.98 17.52
CA ALA A 231 -11.25 17.56 17.65
C ALA A 231 -10.79 16.99 16.30
N ASP A 232 -11.48 17.34 15.22
CA ASP A 232 -11.12 16.90 13.87
C ASP A 232 -9.73 17.41 13.48
N ILE A 233 -9.45 18.71 13.70
CA ILE A 233 -8.12 19.29 13.45
C ILE A 233 -7.05 18.60 14.29
N ALA A 234 -7.30 18.35 15.58
CA ALA A 234 -6.35 17.66 16.45
C ALA A 234 -6.08 16.22 15.95
N GLY A 235 -7.11 15.53 15.47
CA GLY A 235 -7.00 14.20 14.85
C GLY A 235 -6.09 14.22 13.63
N HIS A 236 -6.34 15.12 12.68
CA HIS A 236 -5.53 15.27 11.49
C HIS A 236 -4.06 15.62 11.81
N VAL A 237 -3.83 16.57 12.71
CA VAL A 237 -2.46 16.95 13.13
C VAL A 237 -1.72 15.77 13.75
N THR A 238 -2.42 14.97 14.57
CA THR A 238 -1.83 13.77 15.20
C THR A 238 -1.43 12.73 14.15
N LEU A 239 -2.29 12.45 13.17
CA LEU A 239 -1.98 11.51 12.09
C LEU A 239 -0.77 11.98 11.26
N TRP A 240 -0.71 13.25 10.88
CA TRP A 240 0.44 13.81 10.17
C TRP A 240 1.74 13.78 10.99
N ALA A 241 1.67 14.02 12.29
CA ALA A 241 2.83 13.89 13.18
C ALA A 241 3.36 12.45 13.22
N ILE A 242 2.46 11.46 13.33
CA ILE A 242 2.81 10.03 13.31
C ILE A 242 3.50 9.68 11.98
N VAL A 243 2.91 10.06 10.86
CA VAL A 243 3.49 9.83 9.52
C VAL A 243 4.89 10.44 9.42
N GLY A 244 5.04 11.71 9.84
CA GLY A 244 6.33 12.41 9.82
C GLY A 244 7.39 11.73 10.66
N ILE A 245 7.06 11.31 11.88
CA ILE A 245 7.97 10.58 12.78
C ILE A 245 8.39 9.24 12.18
N MET A 246 7.45 8.47 11.63
CA MET A 246 7.76 7.15 11.03
C MET A 246 8.69 7.27 9.82
N TYR A 247 8.42 8.20 8.90
CA TYR A 247 9.31 8.43 7.75
C TYR A 247 10.67 8.99 8.16
N TRP A 248 10.72 9.86 9.16
CA TRP A 248 11.97 10.38 9.68
C TRP A 248 12.83 9.27 10.31
N LEU A 249 12.23 8.37 11.10
CA LEU A 249 12.91 7.21 11.66
C LEU A 249 13.41 6.27 10.54
N ALA A 250 12.56 5.97 9.56
CA ALA A 250 12.94 5.15 8.40
C ALA A 250 14.12 5.78 7.63
N TYR A 251 14.09 7.09 7.40
CA TYR A 251 15.19 7.81 6.79
C TYR A 251 16.48 7.76 7.61
N LYS A 252 16.40 7.94 8.94
CA LYS A 252 17.57 7.84 9.82
C LYS A 252 18.23 6.47 9.78
N ILE A 253 17.44 5.40 9.76
CA ILE A 253 17.94 4.03 9.63
C ILE A 253 18.58 3.85 8.25
N TYR A 254 17.92 4.27 7.18
CA TYR A 254 18.47 4.21 5.83
C TYR A 254 19.77 4.99 5.67
N ALA A 255 19.86 6.19 6.24
CA ALA A 255 21.07 7.04 6.14
C ALA A 255 22.30 6.46 6.86
N ARG A 256 22.07 5.55 7.83
CA ARG A 256 23.13 4.83 8.55
C ARG A 256 23.51 3.49 7.92
N LEU A 257 23.00 3.21 6.72
CA LEU A 257 23.28 1.94 6.03
C LEU A 257 24.77 1.72 5.84
N GLN A 258 25.29 0.60 6.35
CA GLN A 258 26.69 0.20 6.27
C GLN A 258 26.87 -1.02 5.36
N VAL A 259 28.09 -1.20 4.83
CA VAL A 259 28.43 -2.38 4.02
C VAL A 259 28.39 -3.67 4.84
N ILE A 260 28.84 -3.59 6.10
CA ILE A 260 28.80 -4.70 7.07
C ILE A 260 27.69 -4.38 8.06
N ASN A 261 26.64 -5.16 8.05
CA ASN A 261 25.46 -4.93 8.85
C ASN A 261 25.11 -6.15 9.69
N ASN A 262 24.38 -5.96 10.77
CA ASN A 262 23.90 -7.02 11.64
C ASN A 262 23.02 -8.01 10.84
N ARG A 263 22.93 -9.26 11.30
CA ARG A 263 22.20 -10.34 10.61
C ARG A 263 20.69 -10.14 10.60
N TRP A 264 20.15 -9.41 11.56
CA TRP A 264 18.70 -9.28 11.82
C TRP A 264 18.12 -7.91 11.49
N PHE A 265 18.89 -6.85 11.71
CA PHE A 265 18.46 -5.46 11.59
C PHE A 265 19.40 -4.68 10.67
N ASN A 266 18.90 -3.62 10.07
CA ASN A 266 19.67 -2.68 9.26
C ASN A 266 20.24 -1.51 10.09
N VAL A 267 20.45 -1.72 11.39
CA VAL A 267 20.97 -0.70 12.33
C VAL A 267 22.43 -0.97 12.64
#